data_929b2777e67f1db2c152ef4bc764008f
#
_entry.id   929b2777e67f1db2c152ef4bc764008f
#
_cell.length_a   1.000
_cell.length_b   1.000
_cell.length_c   1.000
_cell.angle_alpha   90.00
_cell.angle_beta   90.00
_cell.angle_gamma   90.00
#
_symmetry.space_group_name_H-M   'P 1'
#
loop_
_entity.id
_entity.type
_entity.pdbx_description
1 polymer ?
#
loop_
_entity_poly.entity_id
_entity_poly.type
_entity_poly.pdbx_seq_one_letter_code
_entity_poly.pdbx_strand_id
1 'polypeptide(L)'
;SAGTSGYTKIMGTAVATAEQVRSYLKSKNPKAAQSVLDMIPFYLSEGQTEGVRGDIAFAQSCLETGNFTFFGSAVTLDQNNFCGMGVTSNGLKGNSFDTPQLGIRAQIQHLKAYACEDALVNACIDPRFKYVTRGCAEYVEWLGQQENPQGKGWAAGAGYGGKILSILKGICGTAGGASETSPVWYRVRKTWADAKSQKGAFHELSNAKACADENPGYSVFDESGRAVYTGKQAAFQPYLVKVFILDLNIRKGPGTNYAKTGIYTGAGVFTIVEESSGTGSSKGWGRLKSGAGWVALDYCQKL
;
A
#
# COMPACT_ATOMS: atom_id res chain seq x y z
N SER A 1 -26.05 2.89 -30.78
CA SER A 1 -25.21 2.97 -29.59
C SER A 1 -25.60 4.21 -28.80
N ALA A 2 -26.12 4.03 -27.59
CA ALA A 2 -26.31 5.16 -26.67
C ALA A 2 -24.95 5.79 -26.40
N GLY A 3 -24.80 7.10 -26.67
CA GLY A 3 -23.54 7.81 -26.50
C GLY A 3 -23.13 7.82 -25.03
N THR A 4 -21.85 7.58 -24.74
CA THR A 4 -21.25 7.66 -23.39
C THR A 4 -20.91 9.10 -22.98
N SER A 5 -21.45 10.11 -23.74
CA SER A 5 -21.29 11.51 -23.38
C SER A 5 -21.95 11.76 -22.02
N GLY A 6 -21.14 12.19 -21.04
CA GLY A 6 -21.57 12.42 -19.67
C GLY A 6 -21.34 11.27 -18.68
N TYR A 7 -20.83 10.11 -19.15
CA TYR A 7 -20.44 9.03 -18.25
C TYR A 7 -19.15 9.33 -17.51
N THR A 8 -18.99 8.76 -16.31
CA THR A 8 -17.87 9.03 -15.42
C THR A 8 -16.84 7.92 -15.53
N LYS A 9 -15.64 8.25 -16.02
CA LYS A 9 -14.52 7.29 -16.09
C LYS A 9 -14.06 6.88 -14.68
N ILE A 10 -13.76 5.59 -14.53
CA ILE A 10 -13.13 5.03 -13.33
C ILE A 10 -11.64 5.40 -13.28
N MET A 11 -10.98 5.34 -14.47
CA MET A 11 -9.58 5.76 -14.57
C MET A 11 -9.47 7.28 -14.56
N GLY A 12 -8.41 7.79 -13.93
CA GLY A 12 -8.12 9.21 -13.83
C GLY A 12 -7.68 9.64 -12.43
N THR A 13 -7.61 10.95 -12.22
CA THR A 13 -7.26 11.56 -10.94
C THR A 13 -8.53 11.82 -10.12
N ALA A 14 -8.47 11.59 -8.81
CA ALA A 14 -9.55 11.95 -7.89
C ALA A 14 -9.87 13.45 -7.98
N VAL A 15 -11.17 13.79 -8.00
CA VAL A 15 -11.65 15.20 -7.99
C VAL A 15 -11.88 15.68 -6.58
N ALA A 16 -12.30 14.77 -5.68
CA ALA A 16 -12.52 15.10 -4.28
C ALA A 16 -11.20 15.15 -3.51
N THR A 17 -11.09 16.12 -2.62
CA THR A 17 -9.97 16.23 -1.67
C THR A 17 -10.16 15.30 -0.47
N ALA A 18 -9.07 14.96 0.23
CA ALA A 18 -9.15 14.19 1.47
C ALA A 18 -10.04 14.87 2.52
N GLU A 19 -10.05 16.20 2.57
CA GLU A 19 -10.88 16.95 3.49
C GLU A 19 -12.37 16.85 3.14
N GLN A 20 -12.73 16.91 1.85
CA GLN A 20 -14.12 16.69 1.41
C GLN A 20 -14.57 15.28 1.75
N VAL A 21 -13.73 14.26 1.49
CA VAL A 21 -14.02 12.86 1.85
C VAL A 21 -14.24 12.71 3.35
N ARG A 22 -13.36 13.30 4.16
CA ARG A 22 -13.45 13.28 5.63
C ARG A 22 -14.71 13.98 6.14
N SER A 23 -15.00 15.15 5.63
CA SER A 23 -16.17 15.95 6.01
C SER A 23 -17.46 15.24 5.65
N TYR A 24 -17.54 14.66 4.46
CA TYR A 24 -18.67 13.84 4.04
C TYR A 24 -18.88 12.65 4.99
N LEU A 25 -17.83 11.87 5.24
CA LEU A 25 -17.94 10.70 6.13
C LEU A 25 -18.42 11.10 7.53
N LYS A 26 -17.84 12.14 8.13
CA LYS A 26 -18.28 12.64 9.44
C LYS A 26 -19.73 13.10 9.45
N SER A 27 -20.21 13.67 8.35
CA SER A 27 -21.62 14.07 8.24
C SER A 27 -22.56 12.87 8.17
N LYS A 28 -22.15 11.77 7.55
CA LYS A 28 -22.96 10.54 7.39
C LYS A 28 -22.79 9.57 8.55
N ASN A 29 -21.61 9.51 9.14
CA ASN A 29 -21.26 8.67 10.27
C ASN A 29 -20.47 9.49 11.30
N PRO A 30 -21.15 10.30 12.16
CA PRO A 30 -20.47 11.09 13.18
C PRO A 30 -19.68 10.28 14.19
N LYS A 31 -19.97 8.96 14.30
CA LYS A 31 -19.31 8.02 15.19
C LYS A 31 -18.23 7.20 14.48
N ALA A 32 -17.85 7.56 13.26
CA ALA A 32 -16.79 6.86 12.54
C ALA A 32 -15.52 6.78 13.40
N ALA A 33 -14.97 5.57 13.54
CA ALA A 33 -13.74 5.35 14.29
C ALA A 33 -12.58 6.16 13.70
N GLN A 34 -11.66 6.61 14.56
CA GLN A 34 -10.48 7.35 14.08
C GLN A 34 -9.68 6.54 13.06
N SER A 35 -9.57 5.22 13.24
CA SER A 35 -8.92 4.31 12.27
C SER A 35 -9.54 4.39 10.86
N VAL A 36 -10.85 4.59 10.76
CA VAL A 36 -11.54 4.77 9.46
C VAL A 36 -11.16 6.12 8.84
N LEU A 37 -11.11 7.17 9.65
CA LEU A 37 -10.67 8.50 9.18
C LEU A 37 -9.21 8.51 8.73
N ASP A 38 -8.36 7.75 9.40
CA ASP A 38 -6.92 7.67 9.12
C ASP A 38 -6.61 6.89 7.83
N MET A 39 -7.52 6.04 7.35
CA MET A 39 -7.31 5.32 6.10
C MET A 39 -7.76 6.08 4.84
N ILE A 40 -8.46 7.21 4.98
CA ILE A 40 -8.91 8.03 3.84
C ILE A 40 -7.77 8.35 2.87
N PRO A 41 -6.57 8.78 3.32
CA PRO A 41 -5.47 9.06 2.41
C PRO A 41 -5.05 7.86 1.56
N PHE A 42 -5.26 6.61 2.02
CA PHE A 42 -4.92 5.43 1.25
C PHE A 42 -5.77 5.28 -0.01
N TYR A 43 -7.04 5.68 0.01
CA TYR A 43 -7.88 5.68 -1.19
C TYR A 43 -7.29 6.56 -2.28
N LEU A 44 -6.84 7.76 -1.91
CA LEU A 44 -6.29 8.73 -2.85
C LEU A 44 -4.91 8.28 -3.35
N SER A 45 -4.03 7.83 -2.45
CA SER A 45 -2.67 7.42 -2.81
C SER A 45 -2.61 6.12 -3.61
N GLU A 46 -3.38 5.10 -3.21
CA GLU A 46 -3.44 3.84 -3.97
C GLU A 46 -4.13 4.05 -5.33
N GLY A 47 -5.18 4.89 -5.36
CA GLY A 47 -5.84 5.28 -6.60
C GLY A 47 -4.89 6.00 -7.54
N GLN A 48 -4.16 7.01 -7.07
CA GLN A 48 -3.17 7.73 -7.86
C GLN A 48 -2.09 6.80 -8.42
N THR A 49 -1.61 5.86 -7.60
CA THR A 49 -0.60 4.89 -8.03
C THR A 49 -1.04 4.04 -9.22
N GLU A 50 -2.29 3.56 -9.18
CA GLU A 50 -2.83 2.68 -10.22
C GLU A 50 -3.55 3.45 -11.35
N GLY A 51 -3.63 4.78 -11.26
CA GLY A 51 -4.37 5.61 -12.21
C GLY A 51 -5.88 5.50 -12.08
N VAL A 52 -6.38 5.03 -10.96
CA VAL A 52 -7.81 4.88 -10.63
C VAL A 52 -8.25 6.05 -9.76
N ARG A 53 -9.46 6.55 -9.98
CA ARG A 53 -10.05 7.58 -9.13
C ARG A 53 -10.35 7.06 -7.73
N GLY A 54 -9.50 7.41 -6.77
CA GLY A 54 -9.62 6.98 -5.37
C GLY A 54 -10.88 7.50 -4.67
N ASP A 55 -11.40 8.64 -5.09
CA ASP A 55 -12.68 9.20 -4.61
C ASP A 55 -13.88 8.33 -5.03
N ILE A 56 -13.83 7.72 -6.22
CA ILE A 56 -14.82 6.73 -6.67
C ILE A 56 -14.74 5.47 -5.80
N ALA A 57 -13.54 4.97 -5.53
CA ALA A 57 -13.34 3.80 -4.67
C ALA A 57 -13.88 4.07 -3.24
N PHE A 58 -13.64 5.26 -2.70
CA PHE A 58 -14.19 5.66 -1.40
C PHE A 58 -15.73 5.75 -1.42
N ALA A 59 -16.31 6.36 -2.46
CA ALA A 59 -17.76 6.43 -2.63
C ALA A 59 -18.38 5.03 -2.72
N GLN A 60 -17.72 4.10 -3.41
CA GLN A 60 -18.12 2.70 -3.46
C GLN A 60 -18.09 2.07 -2.06
N SER A 61 -17.03 2.28 -1.30
CA SER A 61 -16.94 1.76 0.08
C SER A 61 -18.02 2.33 0.99
N CYS A 62 -18.39 3.60 0.84
CA CYS A 62 -19.53 4.17 1.53
C CYS A 62 -20.84 3.43 1.21
N LEU A 63 -21.05 3.08 -0.05
CA LEU A 63 -22.21 2.31 -0.47
C LEU A 63 -22.22 0.90 0.13
N GLU A 64 -21.11 0.19 0.04
CA GLU A 64 -20.99 -1.22 0.43
C GLU A 64 -21.02 -1.44 1.95
N THR A 65 -20.58 -0.46 2.73
CA THR A 65 -20.45 -0.56 4.19
C THR A 65 -21.46 0.30 4.96
N GLY A 66 -22.39 0.96 4.27
CA GLY A 66 -23.29 1.90 4.88
C GLY A 66 -22.55 3.05 5.57
N ASN A 67 -21.66 3.75 4.84
CA ASN A 67 -20.80 4.81 5.37
C ASN A 67 -19.91 4.33 6.53
N PHE A 68 -19.33 3.14 6.41
CA PHE A 68 -18.45 2.52 7.41
C PHE A 68 -19.12 2.26 8.77
N THR A 69 -20.45 2.14 8.79
CA THR A 69 -21.17 1.60 9.95
C THR A 69 -21.15 0.08 9.98
N PHE A 70 -20.99 -0.54 8.83
CA PHE A 70 -21.09 -1.99 8.59
C PHE A 70 -22.43 -2.60 8.99
N PHE A 71 -23.43 -1.77 9.24
CA PHE A 71 -24.78 -2.26 9.55
C PHE A 71 -25.40 -2.92 8.31
N GLY A 72 -25.75 -4.18 8.46
CA GLY A 72 -26.28 -5.00 7.36
C GLY A 72 -25.25 -5.38 6.29
N SER A 73 -23.96 -5.07 6.48
CA SER A 73 -22.89 -5.50 5.59
C SER A 73 -22.51 -6.96 5.85
N ALA A 74 -22.10 -7.66 4.77
CA ALA A 74 -21.56 -9.02 4.85
C ALA A 74 -20.11 -9.06 5.34
N VAL A 75 -19.43 -7.91 5.39
CA VAL A 75 -18.06 -7.75 5.88
C VAL A 75 -18.05 -6.88 7.13
N THR A 76 -16.97 -7.00 7.91
CA THR A 76 -16.74 -6.26 9.15
C THR A 76 -15.47 -5.41 9.05
N LEU A 77 -15.31 -4.42 9.93
CA LEU A 77 -14.17 -3.49 9.88
C LEU A 77 -12.82 -4.20 10.00
N ASP A 78 -12.73 -5.22 10.84
CA ASP A 78 -11.51 -5.99 11.09
C ASP A 78 -11.03 -6.82 9.88
N GLN A 79 -11.91 -7.08 8.91
CA GLN A 79 -11.51 -7.74 7.66
C GLN A 79 -10.71 -6.83 6.72
N ASN A 80 -10.66 -5.51 6.95
CA ASN A 80 -10.04 -4.54 6.04
C ASN A 80 -10.56 -4.65 4.59
N ASN A 81 -11.81 -5.10 4.43
CA ASN A 81 -12.50 -5.28 3.16
C ASN A 81 -13.68 -4.32 3.11
N PHE A 82 -13.52 -3.23 2.39
CA PHE A 82 -14.48 -2.13 2.39
C PHE A 82 -15.39 -2.10 1.16
N CYS A 83 -15.35 -3.16 0.35
CA CYS A 83 -16.12 -3.25 -0.89
C CYS A 83 -16.85 -4.61 -1.05
N GLY A 84 -16.94 -5.40 0.00
CA GLY A 84 -17.61 -6.70 -0.03
C GLY A 84 -16.93 -7.73 -0.93
N MET A 85 -15.63 -7.58 -1.20
CA MET A 85 -14.89 -8.48 -2.09
C MET A 85 -14.96 -9.93 -1.61
N GLY A 86 -15.28 -10.85 -2.52
CA GLY A 86 -15.39 -12.28 -2.22
C GLY A 86 -16.68 -12.72 -1.55
N VAL A 87 -17.63 -11.81 -1.30
CA VAL A 87 -18.98 -12.16 -0.88
C VAL A 87 -19.75 -12.62 -2.12
N THR A 88 -19.84 -13.94 -2.32
CA THR A 88 -20.48 -14.53 -3.52
C THR A 88 -21.85 -15.13 -3.25
N SER A 89 -22.22 -15.32 -1.98
CA SER A 89 -23.52 -15.81 -1.54
C SER A 89 -23.80 -15.41 -0.11
N ASN A 90 -25.06 -15.47 0.32
CA ASN A 90 -25.45 -15.20 1.70
C ASN A 90 -24.71 -16.14 2.68
N GLY A 91 -24.11 -15.56 3.72
CA GLY A 91 -23.37 -16.29 4.77
C GLY A 91 -21.87 -16.44 4.54
N LEU A 92 -21.34 -16.06 3.36
CA LEU A 92 -19.89 -15.99 3.16
C LEU A 92 -19.33 -14.68 3.68
N LYS A 93 -18.23 -14.76 4.44
CA LYS A 93 -17.60 -13.59 5.07
C LYS A 93 -16.86 -12.66 4.09
N GLY A 94 -16.63 -13.09 2.84
CA GLY A 94 -15.75 -12.37 1.93
C GLY A 94 -14.26 -12.49 2.29
N ASN A 95 -13.42 -11.77 1.56
CA ASN A 95 -11.97 -11.75 1.77
C ASN A 95 -11.59 -10.88 2.98
N SER A 96 -10.45 -11.18 3.58
CA SER A 96 -9.81 -10.36 4.61
C SER A 96 -8.41 -9.98 4.18
N PHE A 97 -7.93 -8.82 4.64
CA PHE A 97 -6.61 -8.29 4.32
C PHE A 97 -5.89 -7.91 5.61
N ASP A 98 -4.55 -7.99 5.61
CA ASP A 98 -3.74 -7.77 6.82
C ASP A 98 -3.78 -6.33 7.31
N THR A 99 -3.95 -5.37 6.41
CA THR A 99 -4.01 -3.94 6.74
C THR A 99 -5.10 -3.22 5.95
N PRO A 100 -5.62 -2.09 6.45
CA PRO A 100 -6.56 -1.25 5.69
C PRO A 100 -6.01 -0.83 4.32
N GLN A 101 -4.71 -0.49 4.24
CA GLN A 101 -4.08 -0.09 3.00
C GLN A 101 -4.10 -1.22 1.96
N LEU A 102 -3.82 -2.47 2.37
CA LEU A 102 -3.85 -3.62 1.47
C LEU A 102 -5.27 -3.91 0.98
N GLY A 103 -6.27 -3.80 1.84
CA GLY A 103 -7.67 -3.97 1.43
C GLY A 103 -8.11 -2.90 0.41
N ILE A 104 -7.71 -1.65 0.62
CA ILE A 104 -7.97 -0.55 -0.31
C ILE A 104 -7.21 -0.77 -1.63
N ARG A 105 -5.94 -1.20 -1.59
CA ARG A 105 -5.17 -1.57 -2.78
C ARG A 105 -5.86 -2.65 -3.59
N ALA A 106 -6.34 -3.71 -2.94
CA ALA A 106 -7.08 -4.78 -3.62
C ALA A 106 -8.34 -4.23 -4.30
N GLN A 107 -9.10 -3.36 -3.66
CA GLN A 107 -10.27 -2.70 -4.24
C GLN A 107 -9.89 -1.84 -5.46
N ILE A 108 -8.85 -1.03 -5.37
CA ILE A 108 -8.34 -0.21 -6.47
C ILE A 108 -7.90 -1.08 -7.64
N GLN A 109 -7.18 -2.16 -7.39
CA GLN A 109 -6.77 -3.12 -8.42
C GLN A 109 -7.98 -3.79 -9.08
N HIS A 110 -9.00 -4.11 -8.31
CA HIS A 110 -10.23 -4.69 -8.83
C HIS A 110 -11.01 -3.71 -9.73
N LEU A 111 -11.11 -2.44 -9.31
CA LEU A 111 -11.68 -1.38 -10.14
C LEU A 111 -10.90 -1.18 -11.44
N LYS A 112 -9.56 -1.21 -11.37
CA LYS A 112 -8.71 -1.14 -12.57
C LYS A 112 -8.93 -2.32 -13.50
N ALA A 113 -9.14 -3.53 -12.94
CA ALA A 113 -9.45 -4.71 -13.74
C ALA A 113 -10.73 -4.52 -14.57
N TYR A 114 -11.76 -3.94 -13.98
CA TYR A 114 -12.98 -3.59 -14.72
C TYR A 114 -12.76 -2.47 -15.75
N ALA A 115 -12.00 -1.45 -15.38
CA ALA A 115 -11.91 -0.21 -16.15
C ALA A 115 -11.02 -0.30 -17.38
N CYS A 116 -9.95 -1.08 -17.35
CA CYS A 116 -8.98 -1.14 -18.45
C CYS A 116 -8.18 -2.46 -18.47
N GLU A 117 -7.38 -2.62 -19.54
CA GLU A 117 -6.49 -3.77 -19.72
C GLU A 117 -5.04 -3.48 -19.28
N ASP A 118 -4.74 -2.26 -18.82
CA ASP A 118 -3.41 -1.86 -18.43
C ASP A 118 -2.87 -2.72 -17.28
N ALA A 119 -1.57 -2.95 -17.27
CA ALA A 119 -0.90 -3.68 -16.20
C ALA A 119 -1.03 -2.94 -14.86
N LEU A 120 -1.02 -3.70 -13.77
CA LEU A 120 -0.93 -3.14 -12.43
C LEU A 120 0.46 -2.56 -12.20
N VAL A 121 0.54 -1.46 -11.46
CA VAL A 121 1.80 -0.85 -11.01
C VAL A 121 2.38 -1.61 -9.83
N ASN A 122 1.55 -1.90 -8.83
CA ASN A 122 1.95 -2.73 -7.69
C ASN A 122 1.67 -4.22 -7.96
N ALA A 123 2.37 -5.09 -7.23
CA ALA A 123 2.06 -6.52 -7.23
C ALA A 123 0.56 -6.75 -6.95
N CYS A 124 -0.03 -7.67 -7.70
CA CYS A 124 -1.46 -8.00 -7.54
C CYS A 124 -1.71 -8.65 -6.19
N ILE A 125 -2.53 -8.02 -5.37
CA ILE A 125 -3.02 -8.55 -4.08
C ILE A 125 -4.53 -8.78 -4.09
N ASP A 126 -5.21 -8.39 -5.17
CA ASP A 126 -6.63 -8.66 -5.36
C ASP A 126 -6.85 -10.15 -5.69
N PRO A 127 -7.46 -10.94 -4.79
CA PRO A 127 -7.67 -12.37 -5.02
C PRO A 127 -8.72 -12.65 -6.11
N ARG A 128 -9.48 -11.64 -6.49
CA ARG A 128 -10.55 -11.73 -7.48
C ARG A 128 -10.17 -11.18 -8.86
N PHE A 129 -8.98 -10.57 -9.00
CA PHE A 129 -8.52 -9.90 -10.21
C PHE A 129 -8.66 -10.76 -11.46
N LYS A 130 -8.23 -12.02 -11.38
CA LYS A 130 -8.26 -12.98 -12.52
C LYS A 130 -9.67 -13.37 -13.00
N TYR A 131 -10.70 -13.10 -12.20
CA TYR A 131 -12.08 -13.45 -12.55
C TYR A 131 -12.82 -12.31 -13.26
N VAL A 132 -12.22 -11.13 -13.34
CA VAL A 132 -12.80 -9.99 -14.04
C VAL A 132 -12.52 -10.09 -15.53
N THR A 133 -13.54 -9.88 -16.37
CA THR A 133 -13.32 -9.61 -17.79
C THR A 133 -12.69 -8.22 -17.90
N ARG A 134 -11.40 -8.17 -18.24
CA ARG A 134 -10.63 -6.92 -18.24
C ARG A 134 -11.25 -5.89 -19.20
N GLY A 135 -11.30 -4.63 -18.73
CA GLY A 135 -11.80 -3.51 -19.54
C GLY A 135 -13.29 -3.51 -19.84
N CYS A 136 -14.10 -4.38 -19.21
CA CYS A 136 -15.53 -4.47 -19.51
C CYS A 136 -16.37 -3.33 -18.93
N ALA A 137 -15.84 -2.51 -18.04
CA ALA A 137 -16.54 -1.40 -17.40
C ALA A 137 -15.62 -0.18 -17.24
N GLU A 138 -15.41 0.56 -18.33
CA GLU A 138 -14.60 1.81 -18.35
C GLU A 138 -15.22 2.90 -17.48
N TYR A 139 -16.55 2.90 -17.34
CA TYR A 139 -17.30 3.93 -16.64
C TYR A 139 -17.95 3.39 -15.36
N VAL A 140 -18.13 4.26 -14.37
CA VAL A 140 -18.77 3.93 -13.08
C VAL A 140 -20.16 3.37 -13.30
N GLU A 141 -20.91 3.94 -14.25
CA GLU A 141 -22.26 3.50 -14.63
C GLU A 141 -22.28 2.04 -15.08
N TRP A 142 -21.20 1.55 -15.69
CA TRP A 142 -21.07 0.16 -16.16
C TRP A 142 -20.61 -0.83 -15.10
N LEU A 143 -20.35 -0.39 -13.88
CA LEU A 143 -20.14 -1.30 -12.75
C LEU A 143 -21.43 -2.04 -12.35
N GLY A 144 -22.60 -1.52 -12.72
CA GLY A 144 -23.86 -2.24 -12.65
C GLY A 144 -24.04 -3.17 -13.85
N GLN A 145 -24.31 -4.46 -13.62
CA GLN A 145 -24.47 -5.44 -14.70
C GLN A 145 -25.67 -5.11 -15.60
N GLN A 146 -26.70 -4.47 -15.07
CA GLN A 146 -27.90 -4.11 -15.84
C GLN A 146 -27.65 -2.92 -16.77
N GLU A 147 -26.78 -2.01 -16.42
CA GLU A 147 -26.42 -0.83 -17.21
C GLU A 147 -25.22 -1.09 -18.14
N ASN A 148 -24.47 -2.16 -17.90
CA ASN A 148 -23.30 -2.51 -18.68
C ASN A 148 -23.71 -3.11 -20.05
N PRO A 149 -23.15 -2.63 -21.17
CA PRO A 149 -23.52 -3.12 -22.51
C PRO A 149 -23.26 -4.61 -22.72
N GLN A 150 -22.35 -5.22 -21.95
CA GLN A 150 -22.01 -6.64 -22.02
C GLN A 150 -22.69 -7.46 -20.91
N GLY A 151 -23.52 -6.83 -20.07
CA GLY A 151 -24.13 -7.49 -18.90
C GLY A 151 -23.11 -7.91 -17.85
N LYS A 152 -21.89 -7.35 -17.90
CA LYS A 152 -20.79 -7.61 -16.96
C LYS A 152 -20.63 -6.42 -16.02
N GLY A 153 -20.11 -6.65 -14.82
CA GLY A 153 -19.94 -5.57 -13.86
C GLY A 153 -19.77 -6.10 -12.46
N TRP A 154 -19.58 -5.17 -11.54
CA TRP A 154 -19.35 -5.45 -10.13
C TRP A 154 -20.58 -6.02 -9.41
N ALA A 155 -21.74 -5.41 -9.64
CA ALA A 155 -22.97 -5.74 -8.94
C ALA A 155 -24.12 -6.01 -9.89
N ALA A 156 -24.97 -6.99 -9.51
CA ALA A 156 -26.16 -7.38 -10.31
C ALA A 156 -27.34 -6.41 -10.15
N GLY A 157 -27.37 -5.63 -9.07
CA GLY A 157 -28.48 -4.72 -8.76
C GLY A 157 -28.53 -3.52 -9.70
N ALA A 158 -29.74 -3.10 -10.08
CA ALA A 158 -29.96 -1.92 -10.92
C ALA A 158 -29.46 -0.64 -10.26
N GLY A 159 -28.89 0.28 -11.08
CA GLY A 159 -28.47 1.61 -10.66
C GLY A 159 -27.25 1.63 -9.75
N TYR A 160 -26.44 0.56 -9.73
CA TYR A 160 -25.27 0.46 -8.84
C TYR A 160 -24.30 1.62 -9.05
N GLY A 161 -23.88 1.86 -10.28
CA GLY A 161 -22.99 2.98 -10.61
C GLY A 161 -23.59 4.35 -10.26
N GLY A 162 -24.89 4.52 -10.52
CA GLY A 162 -25.62 5.75 -10.18
C GLY A 162 -25.63 6.04 -8.67
N LYS A 163 -25.71 5.00 -7.83
CA LYS A 163 -25.64 5.15 -6.37
C LYS A 163 -24.25 5.61 -5.93
N ILE A 164 -23.18 5.05 -6.51
CA ILE A 164 -21.80 5.48 -6.27
C ILE A 164 -21.64 6.96 -6.66
N LEU A 165 -22.12 7.35 -7.84
CA LEU A 165 -22.02 8.72 -8.33
C LEU A 165 -22.83 9.71 -7.48
N SER A 166 -23.97 9.30 -6.95
CA SER A 166 -24.75 10.12 -6.00
C SER A 166 -23.94 10.41 -4.73
N ILE A 167 -23.24 9.41 -4.18
CA ILE A 167 -22.34 9.56 -3.03
C ILE A 167 -21.17 10.49 -3.40
N LEU A 168 -20.53 10.26 -4.55
CA LEU A 168 -19.43 11.09 -5.01
C LEU A 168 -19.84 12.55 -5.17
N LYS A 169 -21.02 12.81 -5.72
CA LYS A 169 -21.59 14.17 -5.80
C LYS A 169 -21.76 14.78 -4.41
N GLY A 170 -22.23 14.01 -3.45
CA GLY A 170 -22.33 14.43 -2.06
C GLY A 170 -20.97 14.78 -1.46
N ILE A 171 -19.93 13.98 -1.72
CA ILE A 171 -18.55 14.23 -1.27
C ILE A 171 -18.04 15.56 -1.86
N CYS A 172 -18.15 15.74 -3.18
CA CYS A 172 -17.67 16.94 -3.87
C CYS A 172 -18.46 18.21 -3.49
N GLY A 173 -19.72 18.06 -3.05
CA GLY A 173 -20.56 19.16 -2.60
C GLY A 173 -20.37 19.56 -1.14
N THR A 174 -19.53 18.85 -0.36
CA THR A 174 -19.25 19.25 1.02
C THR A 174 -18.36 20.49 1.06
N ALA A 175 -18.62 21.38 2.04
CA ALA A 175 -17.76 22.52 2.32
C ALA A 175 -16.38 22.00 2.76
N GLY A 176 -15.36 22.37 2.07
CA GLY A 176 -13.99 21.85 2.10
C GLY A 176 -13.44 21.87 0.66
N GLY A 177 -14.27 22.49 -0.23
CA GLY A 177 -13.93 22.72 -1.61
C GLY A 177 -12.78 23.70 -1.72
N ALA A 178 -11.86 23.36 -2.61
CA ALA A 178 -10.77 24.20 -3.10
C ALA A 178 -10.12 25.06 -2.01
N SER A 179 -9.70 24.48 -0.90
CA SER A 179 -8.38 24.78 -0.45
C SER A 179 -7.51 24.41 -1.67
N GLU A 180 -6.89 25.42 -2.26
CA GLU A 180 -5.69 25.15 -3.02
C GLU A 180 -4.93 24.17 -2.13
N THR A 181 -4.98 22.89 -2.46
CA THR A 181 -4.14 21.92 -1.79
C THR A 181 -2.76 22.44 -2.12
N SER A 182 -2.12 23.03 -1.13
CA SER A 182 -0.67 23.16 -1.23
C SER A 182 -0.22 21.81 -1.74
N PRO A 183 0.38 21.74 -2.90
CA PRO A 183 0.59 20.49 -3.58
C PRO A 183 1.30 19.56 -2.61
N VAL A 184 0.70 18.38 -2.33
CA VAL A 184 1.29 17.40 -1.41
C VAL A 184 2.69 17.09 -1.91
N TRP A 185 3.68 17.31 -1.07
CA TRP A 185 5.06 17.03 -1.41
C TRP A 185 5.45 15.63 -0.97
N TYR A 186 5.88 14.84 -1.91
CA TYR A 186 6.55 13.56 -1.68
C TYR A 186 8.06 13.77 -1.67
N ARG A 187 8.71 13.51 -0.54
CA ARG A 187 10.16 13.70 -0.40
C ARG A 187 10.87 12.36 -0.44
N VAL A 188 11.92 12.29 -1.26
CA VAL A 188 12.76 11.09 -1.40
C VAL A 188 13.99 11.26 -0.54
N ARG A 189 14.09 10.46 0.53
CA ARG A 189 15.16 10.51 1.53
C ARG A 189 15.55 9.10 1.98
N LYS A 190 16.71 8.97 2.66
CA LYS A 190 17.09 7.71 3.33
C LYS A 190 16.18 7.43 4.53
N THR A 191 15.97 8.44 5.37
CA THR A 191 14.99 8.46 6.46
C THR A 191 14.32 9.83 6.49
N TRP A 192 13.17 9.94 7.14
CA TRP A 192 12.50 11.24 7.25
C TRP A 192 13.37 12.29 7.94
N ALA A 193 14.05 11.88 9.04
CA ALA A 193 14.89 12.78 9.83
C ALA A 193 16.14 13.25 9.09
N ASP A 194 16.63 12.49 8.11
CA ASP A 194 17.82 12.85 7.32
C ASP A 194 17.46 13.75 6.14
N ALA A 195 17.13 15.00 6.44
CA ALA A 195 16.80 16.00 5.42
C ALA A 195 17.95 16.25 4.43
N LYS A 196 19.20 16.05 4.86
CA LYS A 196 20.40 16.24 4.01
C LYS A 196 20.50 15.17 2.91
N SER A 197 19.91 13.99 3.12
CA SER A 197 19.89 12.93 2.09
C SER A 197 18.89 13.18 0.99
N GLN A 198 18.03 14.22 1.07
CA GLN A 198 16.95 14.41 0.11
C GLN A 198 17.44 14.47 -1.34
N LYS A 199 16.93 13.56 -2.16
CA LYS A 199 17.19 13.49 -3.61
C LYS A 199 16.22 14.30 -4.43
N GLY A 200 14.99 14.46 -3.95
CA GLY A 200 13.96 15.25 -4.63
C GLY A 200 12.72 15.44 -3.77
N ALA A 201 11.89 16.36 -4.22
CA ALA A 201 10.55 16.56 -3.75
C ALA A 201 9.61 16.67 -4.95
N PHE A 202 8.52 15.94 -4.95
CA PHE A 202 7.64 15.76 -6.09
C PHE A 202 6.19 15.93 -5.67
N HIS A 203 5.36 16.47 -6.55
CA HIS A 203 3.91 16.49 -6.36
C HIS A 203 3.27 15.18 -6.83
N GLU A 204 3.90 14.50 -7.79
CA GLU A 204 3.44 13.24 -8.32
C GLU A 204 4.16 12.08 -7.63
N LEU A 205 3.39 11.19 -6.99
CA LEU A 205 3.93 10.02 -6.29
C LEU A 205 4.71 9.09 -7.24
N SER A 206 4.28 8.97 -8.48
CA SER A 206 4.97 8.18 -9.52
C SER A 206 6.40 8.65 -9.75
N ASN A 207 6.61 9.97 -9.85
CA ASN A 207 7.93 10.57 -10.03
C ASN A 207 8.81 10.38 -8.78
N ALA A 208 8.21 10.50 -7.59
CA ALA A 208 8.91 10.23 -6.34
C ALA A 208 9.35 8.77 -6.23
N LYS A 209 8.49 7.82 -6.63
CA LYS A 209 8.82 6.37 -6.65
C LYS A 209 9.96 6.09 -7.64
N ALA A 210 9.90 6.62 -8.85
CA ALA A 210 10.97 6.46 -9.83
C ALA A 210 12.31 6.97 -9.28
N CYS A 211 12.32 8.15 -8.65
CA CYS A 211 13.51 8.71 -8.02
C CYS A 211 14.02 7.81 -6.86
N ALA A 212 13.13 7.22 -6.05
CA ALA A 212 13.54 6.30 -4.98
C ALA A 212 14.16 5.02 -5.55
N ASP A 213 13.62 4.49 -6.65
CA ASP A 213 14.14 3.27 -7.29
C ASP A 213 15.48 3.49 -8.00
N GLU A 214 15.73 4.70 -8.49
CA GLU A 214 17.02 5.10 -9.04
C GLU A 214 18.10 5.34 -7.96
N ASN A 215 17.68 5.48 -6.71
CA ASN A 215 18.56 5.72 -5.56
C ASN A 215 18.38 4.61 -4.52
N PRO A 216 19.06 3.45 -4.65
CA PRO A 216 18.92 2.33 -3.72
C PRO A 216 19.11 2.74 -2.25
N GLY A 217 18.24 2.25 -1.36
CA GLY A 217 18.23 2.62 0.05
C GLY A 217 17.44 3.88 0.40
N TYR A 218 16.72 4.45 -0.58
CA TYR A 218 15.86 5.61 -0.38
C TYR A 218 14.38 5.21 -0.33
N SER A 219 13.60 6.01 0.38
CA SER A 219 12.15 5.85 0.49
C SER A 219 11.46 7.17 0.16
N VAL A 220 10.19 7.07 -0.21
CA VAL A 220 9.31 8.23 -0.39
C VAL A 220 8.54 8.49 0.89
N PHE A 221 8.57 9.72 1.34
CA PHE A 221 7.85 10.18 2.53
C PHE A 221 6.80 11.23 2.17
N ASP A 222 5.64 11.14 2.79
CA ASP A 222 4.64 12.20 2.76
C ASP A 222 5.02 13.36 3.70
N GLU A 223 4.22 14.40 3.74
CA GLU A 223 4.47 15.60 4.56
C GLU A 223 4.39 15.33 6.06
N SER A 224 3.74 14.25 6.48
CA SER A 224 3.70 13.81 7.88
C SER A 224 4.96 13.05 8.30
N GLY A 225 5.85 12.75 7.35
CA GLY A 225 7.05 11.97 7.58
C GLY A 225 6.84 10.47 7.52
N ARG A 226 5.65 10.02 7.09
CA ARG A 226 5.37 8.61 6.90
C ARG A 226 5.96 8.13 5.57
N ALA A 227 6.65 6.99 5.61
CA ALA A 227 7.10 6.32 4.40
C ALA A 227 5.87 5.76 3.63
N VAL A 228 5.62 6.29 2.44
CA VAL A 228 4.54 5.86 1.54
C VAL A 228 5.02 4.91 0.46
N TYR A 229 6.33 4.82 0.28
CA TYR A 229 6.99 3.87 -0.62
C TYR A 229 8.42 3.63 -0.18
N THR A 230 8.84 2.37 -0.20
CA THR A 230 10.25 1.99 0.00
C THR A 230 10.81 1.60 -1.35
N GLY A 231 11.79 2.36 -1.82
CA GLY A 231 12.49 2.05 -3.06
C GLY A 231 13.34 0.80 -2.96
N LYS A 232 14.08 0.50 -4.03
CA LYS A 232 15.01 -0.63 -4.05
C LYS A 232 15.98 -0.53 -2.88
N GLN A 233 16.17 -1.65 -2.18
CA GLN A 233 17.17 -1.69 -1.11
C GLN A 233 18.57 -1.52 -1.72
N ALA A 234 19.40 -0.75 -1.04
CA ALA A 234 20.82 -0.71 -1.41
C ALA A 234 21.41 -2.11 -1.30
N ALA A 235 22.09 -2.56 -2.32
CA ALA A 235 22.83 -3.82 -2.26
C ALA A 235 23.81 -3.76 -1.08
N PHE A 236 23.78 -4.79 -0.24
CA PHE A 236 24.73 -4.88 0.87
C PHE A 236 26.15 -4.83 0.30
N GLN A 237 26.95 -3.91 0.82
CA GLN A 237 28.36 -3.82 0.43
C GLN A 237 29.19 -4.67 1.40
N PRO A 238 29.77 -5.77 0.96
CA PRO A 238 30.64 -6.57 1.78
C PRO A 238 31.81 -5.72 2.34
N TYR A 239 32.14 -5.97 3.60
CA TYR A 239 33.24 -5.28 4.24
C TYR A 239 34.06 -6.23 5.09
N LEU A 240 35.30 -5.79 5.43
CA LEU A 240 36.22 -6.58 6.22
C LEU A 240 36.06 -6.25 7.72
N VAL A 241 36.16 -7.28 8.53
CA VAL A 241 36.26 -7.18 9.98
C VAL A 241 37.50 -7.91 10.49
N LYS A 242 38.11 -7.41 11.56
CA LYS A 242 39.18 -8.08 12.30
C LYS A 242 38.61 -8.64 13.59
N VAL A 243 38.88 -9.91 13.85
CA VAL A 243 38.56 -10.62 15.08
C VAL A 243 39.87 -10.87 15.82
N PHE A 244 39.90 -10.52 17.09
CA PHE A 244 41.11 -10.63 17.93
C PHE A 244 41.08 -11.83 18.89
N ILE A 245 39.89 -12.41 19.12
CA ILE A 245 39.72 -13.55 20.03
C ILE A 245 39.73 -14.87 19.23
N LEU A 246 40.16 -15.95 19.90
CA LEU A 246 40.31 -17.26 19.25
C LEU A 246 39.03 -18.07 19.21
N ASP A 247 38.08 -17.75 20.07
CA ASP A 247 36.89 -18.58 20.38
C ASP A 247 35.57 -17.92 20.04
N LEU A 248 35.57 -16.97 19.08
CA LEU A 248 34.32 -16.37 18.60
C LEU A 248 33.47 -17.45 17.92
N ASN A 249 32.29 -17.71 18.52
CA ASN A 249 31.38 -18.71 18.01
C ASN A 249 30.77 -18.31 16.67
N ILE A 250 30.71 -19.27 15.76
CA ILE A 250 29.90 -19.19 14.54
C ILE A 250 28.56 -19.87 14.82
N ARG A 251 27.46 -19.19 14.47
CA ARG A 251 26.08 -19.70 14.65
C ARG A 251 25.38 -19.92 13.33
N LYS A 252 24.34 -20.77 13.34
CA LYS A 252 23.53 -21.12 12.16
C LYS A 252 22.60 -19.98 11.73
N GLY A 253 22.45 -18.93 12.55
CA GLY A 253 21.62 -17.76 12.25
C GLY A 253 22.01 -16.56 13.13
N PRO A 254 21.40 -15.38 12.86
CA PRO A 254 21.75 -14.14 13.53
C PRO A 254 21.11 -14.04 14.93
N GLY A 255 21.74 -14.63 15.93
CA GLY A 255 21.26 -14.55 17.30
C GLY A 255 21.78 -15.68 18.20
N THR A 256 21.79 -15.45 19.51
CA THR A 256 22.14 -16.46 20.51
C THR A 256 21.07 -17.56 20.64
N ASN A 257 19.87 -17.34 20.13
CA ASN A 257 18.81 -18.32 20.00
C ASN A 257 19.06 -19.34 18.87
N TYR A 258 20.01 -19.08 17.99
CA TYR A 258 20.42 -20.06 16.97
C TYR A 258 21.54 -20.94 17.48
N ALA A 259 21.54 -22.21 17.05
CA ALA A 259 22.55 -23.18 17.46
C ALA A 259 23.96 -22.76 17.02
N LYS A 260 24.94 -23.03 17.87
CA LYS A 260 26.36 -22.94 17.51
C LYS A 260 26.69 -24.00 16.46
N THR A 261 27.59 -23.68 15.53
CA THR A 261 28.07 -24.68 14.54
C THR A 261 29.09 -25.64 15.13
N GLY A 262 29.66 -25.32 16.29
CA GLY A 262 30.76 -26.03 16.89
C GLY A 262 32.14 -25.55 16.41
N ILE A 263 32.19 -24.58 15.52
CA ILE A 263 33.38 -24.00 14.94
C ILE A 263 33.56 -22.57 15.47
N TYR A 264 34.81 -22.19 15.72
CA TYR A 264 35.19 -20.80 16.04
C TYR A 264 35.84 -20.13 14.83
N THR A 265 35.75 -18.79 14.76
CA THR A 265 36.46 -18.06 13.68
C THR A 265 37.98 -18.17 13.81
N GLY A 266 38.47 -18.20 15.06
CA GLY A 266 39.85 -17.85 15.35
C GLY A 266 40.09 -16.34 15.19
N ALA A 267 41.31 -15.89 15.55
CA ALA A 267 41.76 -14.53 15.26
C ALA A 267 42.08 -14.40 13.77
N GLY A 268 41.67 -13.29 13.17
CA GLY A 268 41.90 -13.09 11.73
C GLY A 268 41.03 -11.99 11.12
N VAL A 269 41.12 -11.88 9.80
CA VAL A 269 40.31 -10.95 9.01
C VAL A 269 39.26 -11.73 8.22
N PHE A 270 38.03 -11.31 8.31
CA PHE A 270 36.89 -11.97 7.69
C PHE A 270 36.04 -10.97 6.90
N THR A 271 35.40 -11.44 5.85
CA THR A 271 34.48 -10.64 5.06
C THR A 271 33.06 -10.90 5.54
N ILE A 272 32.34 -9.82 5.88
CA ILE A 272 30.91 -9.82 6.18
C ILE A 272 30.16 -9.53 4.88
N VAL A 273 29.18 -10.38 4.53
CA VAL A 273 28.38 -10.26 3.31
C VAL A 273 26.90 -9.94 3.58
N GLU A 274 26.50 -9.95 4.84
CA GLU A 274 25.12 -9.64 5.27
C GLU A 274 25.16 -9.26 6.75
N GLU A 275 24.28 -8.35 7.16
CA GLU A 275 24.03 -8.00 8.57
C GLU A 275 22.57 -8.25 8.93
N SER A 276 22.33 -8.60 10.19
CA SER A 276 21.00 -8.71 10.76
C SER A 276 21.04 -8.34 12.25
N SER A 277 19.94 -7.76 12.72
CA SER A 277 19.72 -7.67 14.18
C SER A 277 19.39 -9.06 14.73
N GLY A 278 19.70 -9.29 16.01
CA GLY A 278 19.40 -10.55 16.67
C GLY A 278 19.79 -10.54 18.15
N THR A 279 19.21 -11.47 18.90
CA THR A 279 19.47 -11.59 20.34
C THR A 279 20.96 -11.84 20.62
N GLY A 280 21.48 -11.21 21.71
CA GLY A 280 22.83 -11.47 22.20
C GLY A 280 23.95 -10.70 21.50
N SER A 281 23.62 -9.69 20.71
CA SER A 281 24.59 -8.72 20.17
C SER A 281 23.97 -7.31 20.16
N SER A 282 24.70 -6.33 20.63
CA SER A 282 24.28 -4.93 20.57
C SER A 282 24.61 -4.28 19.23
N LYS A 283 25.60 -4.79 18.52
CA LYS A 283 26.03 -4.33 17.19
C LYS A 283 25.41 -5.15 16.05
N GLY A 284 24.60 -6.17 16.38
CA GLY A 284 24.03 -7.08 15.41
C GLY A 284 24.94 -8.26 15.05
N TRP A 285 24.57 -8.99 14.02
CA TRP A 285 25.18 -10.20 13.56
C TRP A 285 25.62 -10.06 12.10
N GLY A 286 26.83 -10.56 11.80
CA GLY A 286 27.38 -10.55 10.45
C GLY A 286 27.48 -11.95 9.89
N ARG A 287 27.03 -12.18 8.63
CA ARG A 287 27.21 -13.44 7.92
C ARG A 287 28.57 -13.47 7.23
N LEU A 288 29.33 -14.51 7.49
CA LEU A 288 30.64 -14.72 6.90
C LEU A 288 30.55 -15.10 5.42
N LYS A 289 31.41 -14.52 4.58
CA LYS A 289 31.49 -14.83 3.15
C LYS A 289 31.79 -16.30 2.87
N SER A 290 32.48 -16.98 3.78
CA SER A 290 32.76 -18.40 3.68
C SER A 290 31.52 -19.29 3.70
N GLY A 291 30.36 -18.77 4.10
CA GLY A 291 29.16 -19.56 4.31
C GLY A 291 29.13 -20.33 5.63
N ALA A 292 30.17 -20.21 6.48
CA ALA A 292 30.25 -20.93 7.75
C ALA A 292 29.14 -20.54 8.74
N GLY A 293 28.58 -19.35 8.62
CA GLY A 293 27.46 -18.90 9.46
C GLY A 293 27.60 -17.44 9.90
N TRP A 294 27.06 -17.15 11.08
CA TRP A 294 26.89 -15.81 11.62
C TRP A 294 27.75 -15.61 12.88
N VAL A 295 28.32 -14.42 13.00
CA VAL A 295 29.13 -14.00 14.14
C VAL A 295 28.58 -12.73 14.76
N ALA A 296 28.73 -12.57 16.08
CA ALA A 296 28.35 -11.36 16.79
C ALA A 296 29.34 -10.24 16.48
N LEU A 297 28.85 -9.13 15.94
CA LEU A 297 29.68 -8.00 15.51
C LEU A 297 30.28 -7.21 16.70
N ASP A 298 29.80 -7.45 17.93
CA ASP A 298 30.41 -6.89 19.15
C ASP A 298 31.89 -7.28 19.32
N TYR A 299 32.30 -8.42 18.77
CA TYR A 299 33.66 -8.95 18.82
C TYR A 299 34.45 -8.69 17.54
N CYS A 300 33.91 -7.86 16.65
CA CYS A 300 34.50 -7.54 15.36
C CYS A 300 34.86 -6.06 15.28
N GLN A 301 36.04 -5.76 14.79
CA GLN A 301 36.44 -4.41 14.41
C GLN A 301 36.34 -4.25 12.91
N LYS A 302 35.52 -3.32 12.45
CA LYS A 302 35.42 -2.99 11.02
C LYS A 302 36.71 -2.34 10.55
N LEU A 303 37.21 -2.77 9.39
CA LEU A 303 38.44 -2.25 8.76
C LEU A 303 38.09 -1.22 7.68
#